data_66c388f2524db705b9490cb63da5c183
#
_entry.id   66c388f2524db705b9490cb63da5c183
#
_cell.length_a   1.000
_cell.length_b   1.000
_cell.length_c   1.000
_cell.angle_alpha   90.00
_cell.angle_beta   90.00
_cell.angle_gamma   90.00
#
_symmetry.space_group_name_H-M   'P 1'
#
loop_
_entity.id
_entity.type
_entity.pdbx_description
1 polymer ?
#
loop_
_entity_poly.entity_id
_entity_poly.type
_entity_poly.pdbx_seq_one_letter_code
_entity_poly.pdbx_strand_id
1 'polypeptide(L)'
;MTSSNWHFDTEKSLVESHGLKLDEFEKIVEGLGREPNLTELGIFSAMWNEHCSYKSSKYWLKKLPTSGERVIQGPGENAGVIDIDDGDVAVFKMESHNHPSFLEPYQGAATGVGGILRDVFTMGARPVANMNALRFGDPNHPKTKHLVSGVVGGIGGYGNCICLLYTSPSPRDGRE
;
A
#
# COMPACT_ATOMS: atom_id res chain seq x y z
N MET A 1 22.34 -25.10 -9.54
CA MET A 1 21.77 -24.41 -10.71
C MET A 1 21.08 -25.46 -11.56
N THR A 2 19.82 -25.73 -11.29
CA THR A 2 19.02 -26.68 -12.07
C THR A 2 18.48 -25.92 -13.28
N SER A 3 18.99 -26.27 -14.47
CA SER A 3 18.38 -25.90 -15.72
C SER A 3 17.00 -26.56 -15.75
N SER A 4 15.97 -25.85 -15.32
CA SER A 4 14.59 -26.30 -15.54
C SER A 4 14.40 -26.46 -17.04
N ASN A 5 14.07 -27.67 -17.48
CA ASN A 5 13.67 -27.94 -18.85
C ASN A 5 12.35 -27.19 -19.09
N TRP A 6 12.47 -25.97 -19.58
CA TRP A 6 11.30 -25.19 -19.99
C TRP A 6 10.69 -25.87 -21.21
N HIS A 7 9.46 -26.26 -21.12
CA HIS A 7 8.73 -27.04 -22.13
C HIS A 7 7.39 -26.46 -22.50
N PHE A 8 7.19 -25.16 -22.18
CA PHE A 8 5.99 -24.42 -22.51
C PHE A 8 6.17 -23.67 -23.82
N ASP A 9 5.04 -23.43 -24.52
CA ASP A 9 5.00 -22.64 -25.76
C ASP A 9 5.19 -21.14 -25.47
N THR A 10 4.76 -20.68 -24.28
CA THR A 10 4.97 -19.31 -23.82
C THR A 10 6.45 -19.05 -23.57
N GLU A 11 7.01 -18.02 -24.20
CA GLU A 11 8.42 -17.66 -24.02
C GLU A 11 8.74 -17.20 -22.58
N LYS A 12 9.87 -17.64 -22.05
CA LYS A 12 10.36 -17.20 -20.74
C LYS A 12 10.44 -15.69 -20.59
N SER A 13 10.94 -15.02 -21.62
CA SER A 13 11.09 -13.57 -21.69
C SER A 13 9.75 -12.84 -21.51
N LEU A 14 8.67 -13.41 -22.04
CA LEU A 14 7.33 -12.88 -21.90
C LEU A 14 6.83 -13.01 -20.46
N VAL A 15 7.05 -14.18 -19.82
CA VAL A 15 6.70 -14.40 -18.42
C VAL A 15 7.44 -13.45 -17.49
N GLU A 16 8.76 -13.32 -17.68
CA GLU A 16 9.59 -12.42 -16.89
C GLU A 16 9.24 -10.94 -17.11
N SER A 17 8.88 -10.54 -18.32
CA SER A 17 8.44 -9.16 -18.62
C SER A 17 7.13 -8.79 -17.91
N HIS A 18 6.32 -9.80 -17.56
CA HIS A 18 5.12 -9.66 -16.73
C HIS A 18 5.42 -9.70 -15.22
N GLY A 19 6.69 -9.73 -14.82
CA GLY A 19 7.09 -9.75 -13.41
C GLY A 19 6.79 -11.06 -12.68
N LEU A 20 6.49 -12.12 -13.41
CA LEU A 20 6.27 -13.46 -12.87
C LEU A 20 7.58 -14.25 -12.88
N LYS A 21 7.76 -15.08 -11.86
CA LYS A 21 8.84 -16.06 -11.82
C LYS A 21 8.43 -17.31 -12.59
N LEU A 22 9.42 -18.08 -13.04
CA LEU A 22 9.15 -19.29 -13.81
C LEU A 22 8.38 -20.35 -13.01
N ASP A 23 8.67 -20.50 -11.73
CA ASP A 23 7.94 -21.40 -10.84
C ASP A 23 6.52 -20.93 -10.53
N GLU A 24 6.26 -19.62 -10.64
CA GLU A 24 4.91 -19.07 -10.56
C GLU A 24 4.11 -19.39 -11.83
N PHE A 25 4.75 -19.30 -12.99
CA PHE A 25 4.12 -19.68 -14.24
C PHE A 25 3.75 -21.17 -14.28
N GLU A 26 4.63 -22.04 -13.81
CA GLU A 26 4.34 -23.47 -13.68
C GLU A 26 3.07 -23.73 -12.85
N LYS A 27 2.91 -23.04 -11.71
CA LYS A 27 1.70 -23.11 -10.88
C LYS A 27 0.45 -22.57 -11.57
N ILE A 28 0.59 -21.55 -12.41
CA ILE A 28 -0.53 -21.03 -13.21
C ILE A 28 -1.00 -22.11 -14.19
N VAL A 29 -0.08 -22.72 -14.91
CA VAL A 29 -0.38 -23.79 -15.88
C VAL A 29 -0.99 -25.00 -15.17
N GLU A 30 -0.46 -25.39 -14.02
CA GLU A 30 -1.02 -26.47 -13.20
C GLU A 30 -2.46 -26.15 -12.77
N GLY A 31 -2.70 -24.92 -12.28
CA GLY A 31 -4.03 -24.51 -11.83
C GLY A 31 -5.06 -24.36 -12.94
N LEU A 32 -4.65 -23.95 -14.15
CA LEU A 32 -5.52 -23.81 -15.32
C LEU A 32 -5.70 -25.15 -16.08
N GLY A 33 -4.78 -26.09 -15.92
CA GLY A 33 -4.69 -27.31 -16.75
C GLY A 33 -4.27 -27.05 -18.20
N ARG A 34 -3.81 -25.83 -18.49
CA ARG A 34 -3.31 -25.37 -19.81
C ARG A 34 -2.45 -24.13 -19.64
N GLU A 35 -1.74 -23.73 -20.68
CA GLU A 35 -1.06 -22.42 -20.67
C GLU A 35 -2.04 -21.25 -20.68
N PRO A 36 -1.75 -20.16 -19.95
CA PRO A 36 -2.57 -18.96 -19.99
C PRO A 36 -2.42 -18.23 -21.33
N ASN A 37 -3.47 -17.62 -21.80
CA ASN A 37 -3.36 -16.63 -22.89
C ASN A 37 -2.78 -15.31 -22.36
N LEU A 38 -2.44 -14.37 -23.24
CA LEU A 38 -1.79 -13.11 -22.88
C LEU A 38 -2.60 -12.27 -21.86
N THR A 39 -3.92 -12.26 -21.99
CA THR A 39 -4.80 -11.53 -21.05
C THR A 39 -4.79 -12.20 -19.68
N GLU A 40 -4.89 -13.51 -19.62
CA GLU A 40 -4.81 -14.27 -18.37
C GLU A 40 -3.43 -14.12 -17.71
N LEU A 41 -2.36 -14.14 -18.49
CA LEU A 41 -1.01 -13.89 -18.00
C LEU A 41 -0.91 -12.51 -17.35
N GLY A 42 -1.49 -11.48 -17.98
CA GLY A 42 -1.57 -10.13 -17.41
C GLY A 42 -2.37 -10.07 -16.10
N ILE A 43 -3.48 -10.80 -16.03
CA ILE A 43 -4.29 -10.89 -14.79
C ILE A 43 -3.48 -11.56 -13.67
N PHE A 44 -2.84 -12.69 -13.93
CA PHE A 44 -1.98 -13.35 -12.95
C PHE A 44 -0.80 -12.48 -12.52
N SER A 45 -0.18 -11.77 -13.46
CA SER A 45 0.86 -10.78 -13.16
C SER A 45 0.38 -9.72 -12.17
N ALA A 46 -0.80 -9.15 -12.40
CA ALA A 46 -1.37 -8.14 -11.52
C ALA A 46 -1.73 -8.71 -10.14
N MET A 47 -2.34 -9.89 -10.08
CA MET A 47 -2.79 -10.50 -8.82
C MET A 47 -1.65 -11.11 -8.00
N TRP A 48 -0.58 -11.59 -8.64
CA TRP A 48 0.57 -12.21 -7.98
C TRP A 48 1.74 -11.26 -7.75
N ASN A 49 1.59 -9.98 -8.06
CA ASN A 49 2.57 -9.00 -7.62
C ASN A 49 2.56 -8.86 -6.08
N GLU A 50 3.61 -8.29 -5.52
CA GLU A 50 3.75 -8.13 -4.07
C GLU A 50 2.62 -7.30 -3.45
N HIS A 51 2.13 -6.31 -4.17
CA HIS A 51 1.09 -5.40 -3.69
C HIS A 51 -0.26 -6.11 -3.42
N CYS A 52 -0.65 -7.05 -4.29
CA CYS A 52 -1.90 -7.81 -4.14
C CYS A 52 -1.74 -9.09 -3.33
N SER A 53 -0.64 -9.82 -3.54
CA SER A 53 -0.45 -11.16 -2.98
C SER A 53 0.28 -11.19 -1.65
N TYR A 54 1.05 -10.15 -1.34
CA TYR A 54 1.96 -10.12 -0.19
C TYR A 54 2.92 -11.32 -0.16
N LYS A 55 3.25 -11.89 -1.33
CA LYS A 55 4.00 -13.16 -1.46
C LYS A 55 5.36 -13.17 -0.76
N SER A 56 6.03 -12.03 -0.69
CA SER A 56 7.31 -11.87 -0.02
C SER A 56 7.17 -11.28 1.39
N SER A 57 6.28 -10.30 1.59
CA SER A 57 6.12 -9.59 2.85
C SER A 57 5.26 -10.36 3.86
N LYS A 58 4.36 -11.24 3.43
CA LYS A 58 3.46 -12.02 4.31
C LYS A 58 4.20 -12.77 5.42
N TYR A 59 5.39 -13.30 5.12
CA TYR A 59 6.23 -13.97 6.11
C TYR A 59 6.67 -13.02 7.24
N TRP A 60 7.01 -11.77 6.89
CA TRP A 60 7.44 -10.76 7.85
C TRP A 60 6.27 -10.16 8.59
N LEU A 61 5.16 -9.89 7.90
CA LEU A 61 3.93 -9.37 8.49
C LEU A 61 3.42 -10.29 9.61
N LYS A 62 3.51 -11.61 9.43
CA LYS A 62 3.13 -12.60 10.45
C LYS A 62 3.99 -12.56 11.72
N LYS A 63 5.16 -11.91 11.68
CA LYS A 63 6.04 -11.74 12.84
C LYS A 63 5.75 -10.49 13.65
N LEU A 64 4.93 -9.58 13.13
CA LEU A 64 4.52 -8.40 13.87
C LEU A 64 3.58 -8.81 15.01
N PRO A 65 3.68 -8.17 16.16
CA PRO A 65 2.75 -8.40 17.26
C PRO A 65 1.35 -7.92 16.85
N THR A 66 0.42 -8.84 16.77
CA THR A 66 -0.97 -8.57 16.35
C THR A 66 -1.99 -8.92 17.43
N SER A 67 -1.52 -9.36 18.58
CA SER A 67 -2.33 -9.71 19.73
C SER A 67 -1.67 -9.19 21.01
N GLY A 68 -2.45 -8.91 22.01
CA GLY A 68 -2.00 -8.42 23.31
C GLY A 68 -3.18 -7.96 24.14
N GLU A 69 -2.97 -7.70 25.42
CA GLU A 69 -4.00 -7.30 26.38
C GLU A 69 -4.81 -6.07 25.91
N ARG A 70 -4.11 -5.11 25.25
CA ARG A 70 -4.72 -3.87 24.76
C ARG A 70 -5.28 -3.96 23.34
N VAL A 71 -5.12 -5.08 22.63
CA VAL A 71 -5.61 -5.23 21.25
C VAL A 71 -7.08 -5.62 21.28
N ILE A 72 -7.94 -4.70 20.86
CA ILE A 72 -9.37 -4.94 20.71
C ILE A 72 -9.65 -5.54 19.33
N GLN A 73 -9.07 -4.97 18.30
CA GLN A 73 -9.19 -5.45 16.92
C GLN A 73 -7.81 -5.59 16.27
N GLY A 74 -7.44 -6.82 15.97
CA GLY A 74 -6.24 -7.16 15.20
C GLY A 74 -6.51 -7.22 13.69
N PRO A 75 -5.59 -7.83 12.89
CA PRO A 75 -5.76 -8.00 11.45
C PRO A 75 -7.04 -8.73 11.09
N GLY A 76 -7.67 -8.32 9.98
CA GLY A 76 -8.89 -8.93 9.45
C GLY A 76 -10.00 -7.91 9.19
N GLU A 77 -9.86 -6.71 9.75
CA GLU A 77 -10.75 -5.58 9.53
C GLU A 77 -10.01 -4.41 8.86
N ASN A 78 -10.73 -3.33 8.55
CA ASN A 78 -10.17 -2.20 7.80
C ASN A 78 -9.11 -1.42 8.58
N ALA A 79 -9.19 -1.40 9.91
CA ALA A 79 -8.25 -0.71 10.79
C ALA A 79 -7.99 -1.49 12.07
N GLY A 80 -6.86 -1.24 12.72
CA GLY A 80 -6.56 -1.74 14.05
C GLY A 80 -7.24 -0.91 15.13
N VAL A 81 -7.60 -1.55 16.25
CA VAL A 81 -8.19 -0.89 17.42
C VAL A 81 -7.44 -1.33 18.66
N ILE A 82 -6.94 -0.38 19.43
CA ILE A 82 -6.28 -0.62 20.72
C ILE A 82 -6.95 0.17 21.84
N ASP A 83 -6.99 -0.42 23.02
CA ASP A 83 -7.39 0.25 24.25
C ASP A 83 -6.29 1.22 24.69
N ILE A 84 -6.69 2.46 24.98
CA ILE A 84 -5.79 3.53 25.48
C ILE A 84 -6.14 3.99 26.89
N ASP A 85 -6.85 3.17 27.64
CA ASP A 85 -7.37 3.40 28.98
C ASP A 85 -8.59 4.38 29.02
N ASP A 86 -9.14 4.58 30.21
CA ASP A 86 -10.28 5.48 30.50
C ASP A 86 -11.57 5.20 29.71
N GLY A 87 -11.68 4.02 29.08
CA GLY A 87 -12.80 3.65 28.22
C GLY A 87 -12.68 4.17 26.79
N ASP A 88 -11.57 4.76 26.43
CA ASP A 88 -11.25 5.25 25.10
C ASP A 88 -10.45 4.22 24.30
N VAL A 89 -10.59 4.30 22.98
CA VAL A 89 -9.85 3.44 22.02
C VAL A 89 -9.18 4.28 20.94
N ALA A 90 -8.01 3.85 20.50
CA ALA A 90 -7.38 4.40 19.30
C ALA A 90 -7.64 3.49 18.10
N VAL A 91 -8.27 4.03 17.09
CA VAL A 91 -8.45 3.39 15.77
C VAL A 91 -7.40 3.94 14.82
N PHE A 92 -6.62 3.06 14.21
CA PHE A 92 -5.51 3.48 13.35
C PHE A 92 -5.36 2.61 12.12
N LYS A 93 -4.92 3.23 11.04
CA LYS A 93 -4.56 2.60 9.77
C LYS A 93 -3.23 3.13 9.27
N MET A 94 -2.42 2.24 8.70
CA MET A 94 -1.21 2.60 7.99
C MET A 94 -1.22 1.97 6.60
N GLU A 95 -0.87 2.75 5.60
CA GLU A 95 -0.82 2.31 4.21
C GLU A 95 0.37 2.95 3.49
N SER A 96 1.01 2.20 2.60
CA SER A 96 1.96 2.73 1.63
C SER A 96 1.23 3.12 0.35
N HIS A 97 1.43 4.35 -0.10
CA HIS A 97 0.81 4.86 -1.35
C HIS A 97 1.88 5.33 -2.35
N ASN A 98 2.94 4.52 -2.51
CA ASN A 98 4.14 4.87 -3.26
C ASN A 98 3.90 5.00 -4.77
N HIS A 99 3.40 3.94 -5.43
CA HIS A 99 3.26 3.92 -6.90
C HIS A 99 2.32 5.01 -7.43
N PRO A 100 1.10 5.19 -6.90
CA PRO A 100 0.22 6.27 -7.35
C PRO A 100 0.85 7.65 -7.16
N SER A 101 1.52 7.88 -6.03
CA SER A 101 2.17 9.15 -5.73
C SER A 101 3.41 9.42 -6.59
N PHE A 102 4.09 8.39 -7.09
CA PHE A 102 5.19 8.55 -8.03
C PHE A 102 4.71 8.91 -9.44
N LEU A 103 3.56 8.37 -9.85
CA LEU A 103 2.98 8.62 -11.17
C LEU A 103 2.26 9.96 -11.23
N GLU A 104 1.36 10.21 -10.28
CA GLU A 104 0.56 11.42 -10.15
C GLU A 104 0.65 11.94 -8.70
N PRO A 105 1.66 12.72 -8.36
CA PRO A 105 2.00 13.01 -6.96
C PRO A 105 0.86 13.63 -6.16
N TYR A 106 0.13 14.59 -6.74
CA TYR A 106 -0.98 15.22 -6.05
C TYR A 106 -2.17 14.26 -5.85
N GLN A 107 -2.69 13.70 -6.95
CA GLN A 107 -3.84 12.80 -6.91
C GLN A 107 -3.53 11.50 -6.16
N GLY A 108 -2.33 10.95 -6.38
CA GLY A 108 -1.88 9.76 -5.68
C GLY A 108 -1.83 9.95 -4.18
N ALA A 109 -1.23 11.04 -3.70
CA ALA A 109 -1.15 11.33 -2.28
C ALA A 109 -2.52 11.67 -1.68
N ALA A 110 -3.35 12.44 -2.39
CA ALA A 110 -4.73 12.74 -1.96
C ALA A 110 -5.56 11.45 -1.81
N THR A 111 -5.46 10.54 -2.78
CA THR A 111 -6.14 9.23 -2.72
C THR A 111 -5.62 8.37 -1.56
N GLY A 112 -4.32 8.43 -1.27
CA GLY A 112 -3.73 7.75 -0.12
C GLY A 112 -4.33 8.23 1.20
N VAL A 113 -4.42 9.54 1.39
CA VAL A 113 -5.10 10.13 2.57
C VAL A 113 -6.56 9.68 2.63
N GLY A 114 -7.31 9.81 1.54
CA GLY A 114 -8.72 9.43 1.48
C GLY A 114 -8.96 7.96 1.80
N GLY A 115 -8.09 7.07 1.31
CA GLY A 115 -8.16 5.63 1.55
C GLY A 115 -8.04 5.26 3.02
N ILE A 116 -7.00 5.77 3.71
CA ILE A 116 -6.80 5.47 5.14
C ILE A 116 -7.88 6.10 6.02
N LEU A 117 -8.37 7.29 5.68
CA LEU A 117 -9.46 7.93 6.41
C LEU A 117 -10.76 7.13 6.29
N ARG A 118 -11.05 6.63 5.08
CA ARG A 118 -12.21 5.78 4.86
C ARG A 118 -12.19 4.54 5.74
N ASP A 119 -11.04 3.90 5.88
CA ASP A 119 -10.89 2.72 6.72
C ASP A 119 -11.17 3.01 8.19
N VAL A 120 -10.72 4.15 8.70
CA VAL A 120 -11.03 4.60 10.08
C VAL A 120 -12.53 4.91 10.22
N PHE A 121 -13.15 5.57 9.25
CA PHE A 121 -14.61 5.82 9.28
C PHE A 121 -15.43 4.55 9.28
N THR A 122 -15.03 3.51 8.54
CA THR A 122 -15.75 2.23 8.51
C THR A 122 -15.72 1.49 9.84
N MET A 123 -14.75 1.81 10.71
CA MET A 123 -14.70 1.31 12.08
C MET A 123 -15.55 2.14 13.08
N GLY A 124 -16.31 3.11 12.59
CA GLY A 124 -17.16 3.97 13.42
C GLY A 124 -16.41 5.11 14.13
N ALA A 125 -15.14 5.32 13.82
CA ALA A 125 -14.31 6.36 14.42
C ALA A 125 -14.17 7.58 13.50
N ARG A 126 -14.10 8.78 14.08
CA ARG A 126 -13.76 9.99 13.34
C ARG A 126 -12.24 10.15 13.31
N PRO A 127 -11.62 10.26 12.12
CA PRO A 127 -10.20 10.58 12.03
C PRO A 127 -9.87 11.93 12.70
N VAL A 128 -8.82 11.97 13.50
CA VAL A 128 -8.40 13.17 14.23
C VAL A 128 -7.04 13.67 13.79
N ALA A 129 -6.19 12.79 13.26
CA ALA A 129 -4.86 13.12 12.79
C ALA A 129 -4.45 12.27 11.60
N ASN A 130 -3.66 12.85 10.69
CA ASN A 130 -2.95 12.14 9.62
C ASN A 130 -1.46 12.24 9.86
N MET A 131 -0.82 11.08 10.07
CA MET A 131 0.61 10.99 10.30
C MET A 131 1.32 10.56 9.02
N ASN A 132 2.40 11.24 8.67
CA ASN A 132 3.10 11.01 7.42
C ASN A 132 4.53 10.50 7.66
N ALA A 133 4.95 9.52 6.86
CA ALA A 133 6.32 9.02 6.82
C ALA A 133 6.86 9.17 5.39
N LEU A 134 7.12 10.40 4.98
CA LEU A 134 7.54 10.72 3.62
C LEU A 134 9.02 10.39 3.41
N ARG A 135 9.31 9.73 2.29
CA ARG A 135 10.66 9.38 1.85
C ARG A 135 10.80 9.70 0.37
N PHE A 136 11.78 10.51 0.05
CA PHE A 136 12.14 10.86 -1.32
C PHE A 136 13.59 10.45 -1.57
N GLY A 137 13.96 10.35 -2.85
CA GLY A 137 15.34 10.08 -3.24
C GLY A 137 16.26 11.30 -3.10
N ASP A 138 17.32 11.33 -3.91
CA ASP A 138 18.28 12.44 -3.93
C ASP A 138 17.57 13.80 -4.14
N PRO A 139 17.78 14.79 -3.27
CA PRO A 139 17.18 16.11 -3.39
C PRO A 139 17.55 16.84 -4.70
N ASN A 140 18.69 16.50 -5.29
CA ASN A 140 19.16 17.06 -6.55
C ASN A 140 18.61 16.37 -7.80
N HIS A 141 17.91 15.25 -7.64
CA HIS A 141 17.30 14.57 -8.78
C HIS A 141 16.18 15.43 -9.39
N PRO A 142 16.11 15.56 -10.73
CA PRO A 142 15.17 16.47 -11.41
C PRO A 142 13.71 16.31 -11.02
N LYS A 143 13.27 15.09 -10.71
CA LYS A 143 11.88 14.79 -10.31
C LYS A 143 11.59 15.11 -8.85
N THR A 144 12.56 15.19 -7.97
CA THR A 144 12.33 15.27 -6.51
C THR A 144 11.48 16.47 -6.14
N LYS A 145 11.78 17.65 -6.68
CA LYS A 145 10.99 18.87 -6.43
C LYS A 145 9.52 18.69 -6.83
N HIS A 146 9.27 18.11 -7.99
CA HIS A 146 7.91 17.84 -8.49
C HIS A 146 7.17 16.86 -7.59
N LEU A 147 7.82 15.76 -7.20
CA LEU A 147 7.25 14.75 -6.32
C LEU A 147 6.91 15.33 -4.94
N VAL A 148 7.85 16.03 -4.32
CA VAL A 148 7.63 16.66 -2.99
C VAL A 148 6.47 17.64 -3.04
N SER A 149 6.48 18.56 -4.01
CA SER A 149 5.43 19.57 -4.14
C SER A 149 4.05 18.95 -4.35
N GLY A 150 3.96 17.95 -5.23
CA GLY A 150 2.70 17.28 -5.51
C GLY A 150 2.19 16.45 -4.33
N VAL A 151 3.06 15.67 -3.70
CA VAL A 151 2.70 14.83 -2.54
C VAL A 151 2.22 15.68 -1.37
N VAL A 152 2.99 16.72 -1.00
CA VAL A 152 2.61 17.63 0.09
C VAL A 152 1.31 18.37 -0.23
N GLY A 153 1.18 18.84 -1.48
CA GLY A 153 -0.05 19.49 -1.95
C GLY A 153 -1.27 18.54 -1.89
N GLY A 154 -1.11 17.28 -2.30
CA GLY A 154 -2.17 16.28 -2.29
C GLY A 154 -2.62 15.91 -0.87
N ILE A 155 -1.67 15.67 0.04
CA ILE A 155 -1.96 15.42 1.46
C ILE A 155 -2.71 16.61 2.06
N GLY A 156 -2.18 17.82 1.90
CA GLY A 156 -2.79 19.04 2.44
C GLY A 156 -4.14 19.35 1.81
N GLY A 157 -4.29 19.16 0.50
CA GLY A 157 -5.53 19.42 -0.21
C GLY A 157 -6.68 18.54 0.29
N TYR A 158 -6.43 17.24 0.46
CA TYR A 158 -7.46 16.33 0.96
C TYR A 158 -7.77 16.56 2.45
N GLY A 159 -6.74 16.59 3.28
CA GLY A 159 -6.96 16.69 4.72
C GLY A 159 -7.54 18.02 5.17
N ASN A 160 -7.26 19.12 4.46
CA ASN A 160 -7.90 20.42 4.70
C ASN A 160 -9.42 20.39 4.49
N CYS A 161 -9.92 19.50 3.64
CA CYS A 161 -11.36 19.34 3.41
C CYS A 161 -12.11 18.83 4.64
N ILE A 162 -11.45 18.10 5.52
CA ILE A 162 -12.03 17.46 6.70
C ILE A 162 -11.43 17.93 8.02
N CYS A 163 -10.67 19.01 7.99
CA CYS A 163 -10.07 19.66 9.17
C CYS A 163 -9.21 18.71 10.01
N LEU A 164 -8.34 17.91 9.35
CA LEU A 164 -7.41 17.04 10.04
C LEU A 164 -6.16 17.77 10.52
N LEU A 165 -5.61 17.28 11.63
CA LEU A 165 -4.26 17.65 12.06
C LEU A 165 -3.22 16.88 11.23
N TYR A 166 -2.12 17.53 10.92
CA TYR A 166 -0.97 16.94 10.22
C TYR A 166 0.27 16.97 11.12
N THR A 167 1.14 15.99 10.93
CA THR A 167 2.44 15.96 11.59
C THR A 167 3.46 16.94 11.01
N SER A 168 3.18 17.52 9.83
CA SER A 168 3.98 18.60 9.27
C SER A 168 3.46 19.93 9.78
N PRO A 169 4.31 20.88 10.16
CA PRO A 169 3.89 22.21 10.58
C PRO A 169 3.00 22.83 9.49
N SER A 170 1.78 23.13 9.83
CA SER A 170 0.85 23.85 8.97
C SER A 170 0.83 25.33 9.39
N PRO A 171 0.73 26.27 8.44
CA PRO A 171 0.50 27.68 8.79
C PRO A 171 -0.74 27.94 9.66
N ARG A 172 -1.62 26.94 9.77
CA ARG A 172 -2.81 26.98 10.64
C ARG A 172 -2.51 26.62 12.10
N ASP A 173 -1.48 25.79 12.34
CA ASP A 173 -1.13 25.31 13.67
C ASP A 173 -0.55 26.41 14.59
N GLY A 174 -0.34 27.60 14.08
CA GLY A 174 0.14 28.76 14.81
C GLY A 174 -0.87 29.92 14.92
N ARG A 175 -2.15 29.65 14.60
CA ARG A 175 -3.21 30.66 14.67
C ARG A 175 -4.37 30.17 15.56
N GLU A 176 -4.09 30.03 16.81
CA GLU A 176 -5.09 30.21 17.87
C GLU A 176 -4.86 31.53 18.59
#